data_aa646d6d52ac889e4b1c6fcb2f5de0c3
#
_entry.id   aa646d6d52ac889e4b1c6fcb2f5de0c3
#
_cell.length_a   1.000
_cell.length_b   1.000
_cell.length_c   1.000
_cell.angle_alpha   90.00
_cell.angle_beta   90.00
_cell.angle_gamma   90.00
#
_symmetry.space_group_name_H-M   'P 1'
#
loop_
_entity.id
_entity.type
_entity.pdbx_description
1 polymer ?
#
loop_
_entity_poly.entity_id
_entity_poly.type
_entity_poly.pdbx_seq_one_letter_code
_entity_poly.pdbx_strand_id
1 'polypeptide(L)'
;MKIGIFTVLYNDKDFESVLKFVSSIGYEAVELAAWRGSNHLNIDKVLSGGASEVKNLVEKYGLIISALSNHLEGQLILGPHDESTDEWFKGTPEEKIKYGIERLKKTIEAASQLDVNVVNSFTGIPNWSAWYIFPPSYEKIYEGYWELFKERWLPILDYAKDHGVKIAFETHPQELNYNLDTAKKLIEVGEKHPSLGFNYDPSHFLWQQMDPVIFIYELHDRIFHSHFKDVETVPHQVARTGVLATGPWNRVARPVRFRTIGWGQVPWRRVITALIETGYNYVASVEHEDPTMSRDSGVKLAVEYLKPLLKIEPPEVKPWW
;
A
#
# COMPACT_ATOMS: atom_id res chain seq x y z
N MET A 1 17.06 5.58 3.13
CA MET A 1 15.79 5.37 2.40
C MET A 1 15.63 6.44 1.31
N LYS A 2 15.10 6.08 0.13
CA LYS A 2 14.74 7.03 -0.94
C LYS A 2 13.35 7.60 -0.68
N ILE A 3 13.09 8.83 -1.11
CA ILE A 3 11.76 9.41 -1.07
C ILE A 3 11.04 9.05 -2.37
N GLY A 4 9.98 8.29 -2.27
CA GLY A 4 9.12 7.90 -3.39
C GLY A 4 7.76 8.55 -3.34
N ILE A 5 6.98 8.38 -4.41
CA ILE A 5 5.60 8.83 -4.50
C ILE A 5 4.74 7.81 -5.24
N PHE A 6 3.56 7.53 -4.72
CA PHE A 6 2.53 6.79 -5.43
C PHE A 6 1.85 7.72 -6.43
N THR A 7 2.10 7.52 -7.72
CA THR A 7 1.71 8.48 -8.76
C THR A 7 0.20 8.50 -9.07
N VAL A 8 -0.58 7.57 -8.50
CA VAL A 8 -2.02 7.44 -8.73
C VAL A 8 -2.80 8.73 -8.48
N LEU A 9 -2.35 9.56 -7.54
CA LEU A 9 -2.97 10.86 -7.27
C LEU A 9 -2.95 11.82 -8.49
N TYR A 10 -2.09 11.54 -9.47
CA TYR A 10 -1.97 12.28 -10.72
C TYR A 10 -2.48 11.49 -11.94
N ASN A 11 -3.34 10.50 -11.74
CA ASN A 11 -3.83 9.63 -12.82
C ASN A 11 -4.56 10.40 -13.96
N ASP A 12 -4.97 11.65 -13.71
CA ASP A 12 -5.54 12.58 -14.69
C ASP A 12 -4.49 13.35 -15.52
N LYS A 13 -3.20 13.19 -15.23
CA LYS A 13 -2.08 13.86 -15.90
C LYS A 13 -1.31 12.90 -16.80
N ASP A 14 -0.62 13.47 -17.79
CA ASP A 14 0.36 12.73 -18.59
C ASP A 14 1.53 12.25 -17.74
N PHE A 15 1.92 10.99 -17.94
CA PHE A 15 2.93 10.34 -17.09
C PHE A 15 4.28 11.04 -17.12
N GLU A 16 4.76 11.44 -18.32
CA GLU A 16 6.03 12.14 -18.43
C GLU A 16 6.02 13.49 -17.70
N SER A 17 4.91 14.21 -17.78
CA SER A 17 4.72 15.47 -17.04
C SER A 17 4.79 15.27 -15.52
N VAL A 18 4.22 14.16 -15.02
CA VAL A 18 4.29 13.79 -13.60
C VAL A 18 5.72 13.46 -13.19
N LEU A 19 6.43 12.63 -13.97
CA LEU A 19 7.82 12.29 -13.69
C LEU A 19 8.73 13.53 -13.62
N LYS A 20 8.58 14.44 -14.60
CA LYS A 20 9.30 15.72 -14.62
C LYS A 20 9.02 16.54 -13.37
N PHE A 21 7.76 16.65 -12.97
CA PHE A 21 7.36 17.43 -11.81
C PHE A 21 7.92 16.84 -10.51
N VAL A 22 7.68 15.55 -10.26
CA VAL A 22 8.08 14.92 -8.98
C VAL A 22 9.61 14.86 -8.83
N SER A 23 10.33 14.58 -9.91
CA SER A 23 11.80 14.65 -9.93
C SER A 23 12.30 16.07 -9.60
N SER A 24 11.68 17.10 -10.18
CA SER A 24 12.09 18.51 -9.97
C SER A 24 11.95 18.99 -8.53
N ILE A 25 11.05 18.38 -7.74
CA ILE A 25 10.84 18.74 -6.33
C ILE A 25 11.56 17.81 -5.36
N GLY A 26 12.27 16.79 -5.86
CA GLY A 26 13.21 15.98 -5.08
C GLY A 26 12.75 14.57 -4.72
N TYR A 27 11.74 14.02 -5.39
CA TYR A 27 11.47 12.58 -5.34
C TYR A 27 12.55 11.79 -6.06
N GLU A 28 12.80 10.57 -5.59
CA GLU A 28 13.85 9.67 -6.09
C GLU A 28 13.26 8.36 -6.64
N ALA A 29 11.97 8.10 -6.36
CA ALA A 29 11.27 6.90 -6.79
C ALA A 29 9.80 7.18 -7.11
N VAL A 30 9.22 6.33 -7.96
CA VAL A 30 7.79 6.32 -8.23
C VAL A 30 7.22 4.93 -7.99
N GLU A 31 6.03 4.88 -7.45
CA GLU A 31 5.18 3.71 -7.37
C GLU A 31 4.06 3.87 -8.39
N LEU A 32 3.78 2.81 -9.16
CA LEU A 32 2.87 2.86 -10.30
C LEU A 32 1.64 1.98 -10.06
N ALA A 33 0.45 2.56 -10.22
CA ALA A 33 -0.78 1.77 -10.22
C ALA A 33 -0.84 0.88 -11.47
N ALA A 34 -1.10 -0.41 -11.24
CA ALA A 34 -1.12 -1.45 -12.27
C ALA A 34 -2.52 -2.00 -12.57
N TRP A 35 -3.55 -1.53 -11.87
CA TRP A 35 -4.92 -1.92 -12.15
C TRP A 35 -5.46 -1.31 -13.43
N ARG A 36 -6.55 -1.89 -13.95
CA ARG A 36 -7.20 -1.40 -15.16
C ARG A 36 -7.65 0.05 -15.01
N GLY A 37 -7.37 0.87 -16.03
CA GLY A 37 -7.69 2.30 -16.02
C GLY A 37 -6.59 3.19 -15.44
N SER A 38 -5.44 2.62 -15.04
CA SER A 38 -4.26 3.42 -14.74
C SER A 38 -3.70 4.07 -16.02
N ASN A 39 -3.48 5.39 -15.98
CA ASN A 39 -2.93 6.14 -17.11
C ASN A 39 -1.40 6.14 -17.13
N HIS A 40 -0.74 5.85 -16.02
CA HIS A 40 0.72 5.88 -15.93
C HIS A 40 1.38 4.55 -16.28
N LEU A 41 0.64 3.45 -16.18
CA LEU A 41 1.13 2.12 -16.51
C LEU A 41 0.02 1.27 -17.13
N ASN A 42 0.27 0.76 -18.32
CA ASN A 42 -0.55 -0.26 -18.96
C ASN A 42 0.23 -1.59 -18.95
N ILE A 43 -0.13 -2.50 -18.05
CA ILE A 43 0.59 -3.78 -17.91
C ILE A 43 0.47 -4.67 -19.16
N ASP A 44 -0.64 -4.61 -19.91
CA ASP A 44 -0.77 -5.39 -21.16
C ASP A 44 0.21 -4.86 -22.24
N LYS A 45 0.48 -3.54 -22.27
CA LYS A 45 1.53 -2.95 -23.12
C LYS A 45 2.92 -3.38 -22.65
N VAL A 46 3.19 -3.42 -21.36
CA VAL A 46 4.47 -3.91 -20.81
C VAL A 46 4.71 -5.35 -21.25
N LEU A 47 3.73 -6.22 -21.07
CA LEU A 47 3.80 -7.65 -21.41
C LEU A 47 3.96 -7.90 -22.92
N SER A 48 3.52 -6.97 -23.77
CA SER A 48 3.71 -7.04 -25.22
C SER A 48 5.01 -6.39 -25.72
N GLY A 49 5.98 -6.16 -24.84
CA GLY A 49 7.33 -5.66 -25.19
C GLY A 49 7.58 -4.18 -24.85
N GLY A 50 6.65 -3.51 -24.18
CA GLY A 50 6.77 -2.09 -23.81
C GLY A 50 7.58 -1.80 -22.54
N ALA A 51 8.17 -2.81 -21.89
CA ALA A 51 8.88 -2.65 -20.61
C ALA A 51 10.04 -1.64 -20.69
N SER A 52 10.87 -1.74 -21.74
CA SER A 52 12.01 -0.84 -21.93
C SER A 52 11.60 0.63 -22.10
N GLU A 53 10.46 0.89 -22.77
CA GLU A 53 9.92 2.24 -22.93
C GLU A 53 9.59 2.87 -21.57
N VAL A 54 8.92 2.13 -20.69
CA VAL A 54 8.56 2.60 -19.35
C VAL A 54 9.79 2.82 -18.49
N LYS A 55 10.73 1.87 -18.46
CA LYS A 55 11.99 2.00 -17.72
C LYS A 55 12.80 3.23 -18.16
N ASN A 56 13.06 3.34 -19.45
CA ASN A 56 13.83 4.45 -19.99
C ASN A 56 13.18 5.82 -19.70
N LEU A 57 11.85 5.88 -19.73
CA LEU A 57 11.14 7.11 -19.41
C LEU A 57 11.31 7.51 -17.96
N VAL A 58 11.22 6.56 -17.00
CA VAL A 58 11.41 6.82 -15.57
C VAL A 58 12.88 7.20 -15.29
N GLU A 59 13.84 6.45 -15.85
CA GLU A 59 15.27 6.68 -15.70
C GLU A 59 15.72 8.02 -16.29
N LYS A 60 15.10 8.48 -17.38
CA LYS A 60 15.35 9.80 -17.99
C LYS A 60 15.23 10.95 -16.98
N TYR A 61 14.38 10.79 -15.98
CA TYR A 61 14.19 11.78 -14.91
C TYR A 61 14.95 11.44 -13.61
N GLY A 62 15.88 10.48 -13.65
CA GLY A 62 16.68 10.07 -12.49
C GLY A 62 15.88 9.34 -11.41
N LEU A 63 14.72 8.78 -11.77
CA LEU A 63 13.84 8.07 -10.86
C LEU A 63 13.99 6.56 -11.01
N ILE A 64 13.56 5.81 -9.99
CA ILE A 64 13.38 4.36 -10.05
C ILE A 64 11.90 4.01 -9.87
N ILE A 65 11.48 2.85 -10.36
CA ILE A 65 10.17 2.28 -10.03
C ILE A 65 10.34 1.46 -8.75
N SER A 66 9.66 1.86 -7.66
CA SER A 66 9.79 1.18 -6.36
C SER A 66 8.87 -0.02 -6.21
N ALA A 67 7.67 0.07 -6.73
CA ALA A 67 6.67 -1.00 -6.69
C ALA A 67 5.63 -0.81 -7.80
N LEU A 68 4.98 -1.89 -8.16
CA LEU A 68 3.70 -1.84 -8.86
C LEU A 68 2.59 -2.07 -7.84
N SER A 69 1.54 -1.26 -7.88
CA SER A 69 0.42 -1.37 -6.94
C SER A 69 -0.83 -1.88 -7.62
N ASN A 70 -1.34 -3.01 -7.15
CA ASN A 70 -2.60 -3.56 -7.62
C ASN A 70 -3.55 -3.90 -6.47
N HIS A 71 -3.89 -2.87 -5.67
CA HIS A 71 -4.81 -2.98 -4.55
C HIS A 71 -6.23 -3.36 -4.99
N LEU A 72 -6.76 -2.66 -6.00
CA LEU A 72 -8.17 -2.79 -6.40
C LEU A 72 -8.50 -4.17 -6.99
N GLU A 73 -7.64 -4.69 -7.85
CA GLU A 73 -7.84 -6.02 -8.44
C GLU A 73 -7.43 -7.14 -7.45
N GLY A 74 -6.46 -6.89 -6.58
CA GLY A 74 -6.10 -7.77 -5.47
C GLY A 74 -7.23 -7.98 -4.48
N GLN A 75 -8.00 -6.90 -4.19
CA GLN A 75 -9.20 -6.96 -3.36
C GLN A 75 -10.21 -8.03 -3.84
N LEU A 76 -10.30 -8.26 -5.15
CA LEU A 76 -11.27 -9.18 -5.73
C LEU A 76 -10.96 -10.65 -5.47
N ILE A 77 -9.72 -10.98 -5.13
CA ILE A 77 -9.24 -12.37 -4.98
C ILE A 77 -9.97 -13.10 -3.85
N LEU A 78 -10.17 -12.45 -2.71
CA LEU A 78 -10.91 -13.05 -1.61
C LEU A 78 -12.43 -12.74 -1.64
N GLY A 79 -13.05 -12.74 -2.82
CA GLY A 79 -14.51 -12.73 -2.93
C GLY A 79 -15.18 -13.91 -2.16
N PRO A 80 -16.51 -13.93 -2.11
CA PRO A 80 -17.43 -13.27 -3.07
C PRO A 80 -17.59 -11.77 -2.82
N HIS A 81 -17.77 -11.02 -3.92
CA HIS A 81 -18.08 -9.59 -3.92
C HIS A 81 -19.37 -9.32 -4.66
N ASP A 82 -20.19 -8.42 -4.12
CA ASP A 82 -21.41 -7.90 -4.70
C ASP A 82 -21.17 -6.73 -5.68
N GLU A 83 -22.18 -5.94 -5.96
CA GLU A 83 -22.10 -4.77 -6.85
C GLU A 83 -21.19 -3.65 -6.34
N SER A 84 -20.77 -3.67 -5.07
CA SER A 84 -19.87 -2.65 -4.51
C SER A 84 -18.52 -2.56 -5.23
N THR A 85 -18.12 -3.63 -5.92
CA THR A 85 -16.87 -3.71 -6.69
C THR A 85 -17.07 -3.65 -8.21
N ASP A 86 -18.28 -3.34 -8.69
CA ASP A 86 -18.58 -3.27 -10.13
C ASP A 86 -17.82 -2.17 -10.86
N GLU A 87 -17.39 -1.15 -10.16
CA GLU A 87 -16.53 -0.09 -10.72
C GLU A 87 -15.17 -0.65 -11.17
N TRP A 88 -14.65 -1.66 -10.47
CA TRP A 88 -13.38 -2.28 -10.82
C TRP A 88 -13.52 -3.37 -11.87
N PHE A 89 -14.54 -4.22 -11.69
CA PHE A 89 -14.91 -5.25 -12.66
C PHE A 89 -16.39 -5.64 -12.46
N LYS A 90 -17.20 -5.49 -13.52
CA LYS A 90 -18.60 -5.88 -13.52
C LYS A 90 -18.75 -7.31 -13.97
N GLY A 91 -19.25 -8.18 -13.09
CA GLY A 91 -19.43 -9.61 -13.34
C GLY A 91 -20.01 -10.33 -12.14
N THR A 92 -20.20 -11.66 -12.28
CA THR A 92 -20.57 -12.52 -11.15
C THR A 92 -19.43 -12.54 -10.10
N PRO A 93 -19.72 -12.96 -8.84
CA PRO A 93 -18.68 -13.11 -7.85
C PRO A 93 -17.50 -14.00 -8.31
N GLU A 94 -17.78 -15.10 -9.01
CA GLU A 94 -16.78 -16.02 -9.54
C GLU A 94 -15.94 -15.39 -10.65
N GLU A 95 -16.57 -14.62 -11.54
CA GLU A 95 -15.87 -13.88 -12.59
C GLU A 95 -14.96 -12.80 -12.01
N LYS A 96 -15.40 -12.10 -10.94
CA LYS A 96 -14.57 -11.13 -10.21
C LYS A 96 -13.32 -11.77 -9.61
N ILE A 97 -13.46 -12.91 -8.94
CA ILE A 97 -12.34 -13.66 -8.36
C ILE A 97 -11.34 -14.07 -9.46
N LYS A 98 -11.84 -14.69 -10.52
CA LYS A 98 -11.00 -15.12 -11.66
C LYS A 98 -10.26 -13.94 -12.27
N TYR A 99 -10.96 -12.84 -12.51
CA TYR A 99 -10.36 -11.62 -13.03
C TYR A 99 -9.26 -11.07 -12.10
N GLY A 100 -9.51 -10.97 -10.80
CA GLY A 100 -8.51 -10.50 -9.84
C GLY A 100 -7.24 -11.35 -9.85
N ILE A 101 -7.38 -12.67 -9.86
CA ILE A 101 -6.24 -13.62 -9.93
C ILE A 101 -5.45 -13.43 -11.23
N GLU A 102 -6.14 -13.37 -12.38
CA GLU A 102 -5.49 -13.18 -13.69
C GLU A 102 -4.74 -11.83 -13.77
N ARG A 103 -5.37 -10.78 -13.31
CA ARG A 103 -4.77 -9.43 -13.31
C ARG A 103 -3.56 -9.34 -12.40
N LEU A 104 -3.62 -9.94 -11.22
CA LEU A 104 -2.48 -9.93 -10.31
C LEU A 104 -1.29 -10.73 -10.87
N LYS A 105 -1.53 -11.89 -11.48
CA LYS A 105 -0.47 -12.63 -12.17
C LYS A 105 0.17 -11.81 -13.28
N LYS A 106 -0.62 -11.13 -14.11
CA LYS A 106 -0.09 -10.20 -15.12
C LYS A 106 0.72 -9.06 -14.51
N THR A 107 0.29 -8.54 -13.36
CA THR A 107 1.04 -7.50 -12.63
C THR A 107 2.40 -8.03 -12.15
N ILE A 108 2.45 -9.26 -11.65
CA ILE A 108 3.70 -9.93 -11.26
C ILE A 108 4.65 -10.09 -12.46
N GLU A 109 4.15 -10.57 -13.60
CA GLU A 109 4.94 -10.69 -14.83
C GLU A 109 5.46 -9.32 -15.30
N ALA A 110 4.60 -8.30 -15.30
CA ALA A 110 4.98 -6.93 -15.68
C ALA A 110 6.04 -6.36 -14.72
N ALA A 111 5.91 -6.59 -13.41
CA ALA A 111 6.91 -6.20 -12.43
C ALA A 111 8.27 -6.84 -12.72
N SER A 112 8.30 -8.14 -12.98
CA SER A 112 9.51 -8.87 -13.36
C SER A 112 10.16 -8.29 -14.62
N GLN A 113 9.39 -7.98 -15.67
CA GLN A 113 9.91 -7.36 -16.91
C GLN A 113 10.41 -5.93 -16.71
N LEU A 114 9.89 -5.23 -15.73
CA LEU A 114 10.30 -3.88 -15.34
C LEU A 114 11.47 -3.85 -14.35
N ASP A 115 12.01 -5.00 -13.95
CA ASP A 115 13.01 -5.17 -12.88
C ASP A 115 12.51 -4.63 -11.52
N VAL A 116 11.19 -4.67 -11.29
CA VAL A 116 10.54 -4.29 -10.04
C VAL A 116 10.25 -5.55 -9.23
N ASN A 117 10.76 -5.63 -8.03
CA ASN A 117 10.67 -6.84 -7.21
C ASN A 117 9.57 -6.79 -6.15
N VAL A 118 8.72 -5.75 -6.14
CA VAL A 118 7.62 -5.61 -5.19
C VAL A 118 6.32 -5.28 -5.92
N VAL A 119 5.27 -6.03 -5.59
CA VAL A 119 3.88 -5.73 -5.94
C VAL A 119 3.09 -5.50 -4.66
N ASN A 120 2.56 -4.29 -4.49
CA ASN A 120 1.67 -3.95 -3.39
C ASN A 120 0.25 -4.39 -3.71
N SER A 121 -0.46 -4.93 -2.73
CA SER A 121 -1.83 -5.41 -2.89
C SER A 121 -2.61 -5.37 -1.58
N PHE A 122 -3.94 -5.42 -1.67
CA PHE A 122 -4.78 -5.85 -0.56
C PHE A 122 -4.89 -7.37 -0.52
N THR A 123 -5.14 -7.92 0.66
CA THR A 123 -5.49 -9.35 0.78
C THR A 123 -6.85 -9.64 0.17
N GLY A 124 -7.74 -8.65 0.20
CA GLY A 124 -9.16 -8.87 0.05
C GLY A 124 -9.79 -9.42 1.34
N ILE A 125 -11.10 -9.40 1.37
CA ILE A 125 -11.93 -10.07 2.37
C ILE A 125 -13.28 -10.41 1.74
N PRO A 126 -13.86 -11.61 1.94
CA PRO A 126 -15.21 -11.91 1.50
C PRO A 126 -16.22 -10.92 2.10
N ASN A 127 -17.21 -10.53 1.32
CA ASN A 127 -18.24 -9.58 1.74
C ASN A 127 -17.65 -8.22 2.21
N TRP A 128 -16.71 -7.69 1.46
CA TRP A 128 -16.01 -6.42 1.76
C TRP A 128 -16.97 -5.24 2.03
N SER A 129 -18.15 -5.22 1.43
CA SER A 129 -19.20 -4.23 1.68
C SER A 129 -19.84 -4.36 3.07
N ALA A 130 -19.65 -5.47 3.78
CA ALA A 130 -20.20 -5.66 5.12
C ALA A 130 -19.41 -4.84 6.15
N TRP A 131 -20.08 -3.85 6.76
CA TRP A 131 -19.46 -2.97 7.73
C TRP A 131 -19.02 -3.67 9.02
N TYR A 132 -19.77 -4.68 9.47
CA TYR A 132 -19.49 -5.39 10.70
C TYR A 132 -20.11 -6.79 10.66
N ILE A 133 -19.28 -7.79 10.91
CA ILE A 133 -19.75 -9.17 10.99
C ILE A 133 -20.03 -9.49 12.44
N PHE A 134 -21.30 -9.49 12.80
CA PHE A 134 -21.75 -9.84 14.15
C PHE A 134 -22.58 -11.11 14.11
N PRO A 135 -22.49 -11.91 15.06
CA PRO A 135 -22.23 -13.25 15.56
C PRO A 135 -23.37 -14.21 15.24
N PRO A 136 -23.54 -15.33 15.89
CA PRO A 136 -22.70 -16.07 16.83
C PRO A 136 -21.80 -17.11 16.15
N SER A 137 -21.82 -17.23 14.80
CA SER A 137 -20.95 -18.12 14.02
C SER A 137 -19.71 -17.40 13.45
N TYR A 138 -19.40 -16.24 13.99
CA TYR A 138 -18.33 -15.35 13.60
C TYR A 138 -16.96 -16.03 13.47
N GLU A 139 -16.56 -16.79 14.49
CA GLU A 139 -15.28 -17.50 14.48
C GLU A 139 -15.15 -18.45 13.29
N LYS A 140 -16.20 -19.23 13.01
CA LYS A 140 -16.23 -20.17 11.88
C LYS A 140 -16.16 -19.45 10.54
N ILE A 141 -16.80 -18.27 10.42
CA ILE A 141 -16.77 -17.46 9.20
C ILE A 141 -15.34 -16.97 8.97
N TYR A 142 -14.69 -16.42 9.99
CA TYR A 142 -13.32 -15.93 9.87
C TYR A 142 -12.30 -17.04 9.63
N GLU A 143 -12.44 -18.19 10.25
CA GLU A 143 -11.61 -19.36 9.94
C GLU A 143 -11.77 -19.77 8.46
N GLY A 144 -12.98 -19.74 7.93
CA GLY A 144 -13.23 -19.98 6.50
C GLY A 144 -12.54 -18.95 5.58
N TYR A 145 -12.41 -17.68 6.01
CA TYR A 145 -11.68 -16.66 5.23
C TYR A 145 -10.17 -16.93 5.16
N TRP A 146 -9.58 -17.46 6.24
CA TRP A 146 -8.17 -17.86 6.24
C TRP A 146 -7.90 -19.06 5.35
N GLU A 147 -8.82 -20.02 5.31
CA GLU A 147 -8.74 -21.15 4.37
C GLU A 147 -8.82 -20.67 2.90
N LEU A 148 -9.72 -19.73 2.61
CA LEU A 148 -9.80 -19.11 1.27
C LEU A 148 -8.51 -18.35 0.91
N PHE A 149 -7.90 -17.68 1.89
CA PHE A 149 -6.60 -17.04 1.68
C PHE A 149 -5.55 -18.08 1.27
N LYS A 150 -5.44 -19.15 2.02
CA LYS A 150 -4.52 -20.24 1.73
C LYS A 150 -4.75 -20.82 0.34
N GLU A 151 -5.98 -21.15 0.02
CA GLU A 151 -6.38 -21.74 -1.28
C GLU A 151 -6.00 -20.83 -2.47
N ARG A 152 -6.26 -19.51 -2.35
CA ARG A 152 -6.16 -18.60 -3.51
C ARG A 152 -4.83 -17.88 -3.59
N TRP A 153 -4.25 -17.51 -2.45
CA TRP A 153 -3.02 -16.71 -2.43
C TRP A 153 -1.75 -17.53 -2.46
N LEU A 154 -1.69 -18.76 -1.89
CA LEU A 154 -0.46 -19.54 -1.96
C LEU A 154 -0.01 -19.81 -3.41
N PRO A 155 -0.89 -20.21 -4.36
CA PRO A 155 -0.48 -20.35 -5.76
C PRO A 155 -0.02 -19.06 -6.42
N ILE A 156 -0.51 -17.90 -5.97
CA ILE A 156 -0.07 -16.58 -6.46
C ILE A 156 1.30 -16.21 -5.87
N LEU A 157 1.53 -16.52 -4.59
CA LEU A 157 2.81 -16.30 -3.93
C LEU A 157 3.92 -17.18 -4.53
N ASP A 158 3.62 -18.45 -4.84
CA ASP A 158 4.53 -19.33 -5.59
C ASP A 158 4.86 -18.72 -6.95
N TYR A 159 3.84 -18.27 -7.68
CA TYR A 159 4.01 -17.61 -8.97
C TYR A 159 4.87 -16.35 -8.87
N ALA A 160 4.66 -15.53 -7.84
CA ALA A 160 5.49 -14.35 -7.58
C ALA A 160 6.95 -14.72 -7.30
N LYS A 161 7.18 -15.74 -6.48
CA LYS A 161 8.51 -16.27 -6.19
C LYS A 161 9.25 -16.71 -7.46
N ASP A 162 8.58 -17.43 -8.34
CA ASP A 162 9.16 -17.91 -9.60
C ASP A 162 9.55 -16.76 -10.55
N HIS A 163 8.91 -15.60 -10.40
CA HIS A 163 9.23 -14.38 -11.14
C HIS A 163 10.17 -13.41 -10.40
N GLY A 164 10.69 -13.80 -9.23
CA GLY A 164 11.56 -12.95 -8.40
C GLY A 164 10.83 -11.76 -7.76
N VAL A 165 9.51 -11.84 -7.61
CA VAL A 165 8.65 -10.77 -7.10
C VAL A 165 8.14 -11.13 -5.69
N LYS A 166 8.00 -10.11 -4.86
CA LYS A 166 7.40 -10.17 -3.52
C LYS A 166 6.04 -9.48 -3.54
N ILE A 167 5.07 -10.06 -2.86
CA ILE A 167 3.77 -9.43 -2.63
C ILE A 167 3.80 -8.75 -1.27
N ALA A 168 3.59 -7.45 -1.27
CA ALA A 168 3.52 -6.63 -0.08
C ALA A 168 2.06 -6.26 0.21
N PHE A 169 1.45 -6.97 1.16
CA PHE A 169 0.07 -6.71 1.57
C PHE A 169 -0.01 -5.46 2.44
N GLU A 170 -0.88 -4.54 2.10
CA GLU A 170 -1.17 -3.42 2.96
C GLU A 170 -2.09 -3.85 4.11
N THR A 171 -1.64 -3.58 5.35
CA THR A 171 -2.47 -3.79 6.54
C THR A 171 -3.46 -2.64 6.64
N HIS A 172 -4.73 -2.91 6.27
CA HIS A 172 -5.71 -1.86 6.04
C HIS A 172 -7.04 -2.17 6.75
N PRO A 173 -7.72 -1.18 7.35
CA PRO A 173 -9.08 -1.38 7.89
C PRO A 173 -10.00 -2.02 6.84
N GLN A 174 -10.81 -2.98 7.30
CA GLN A 174 -11.75 -3.71 6.42
C GLN A 174 -11.11 -4.74 5.46
N GLU A 175 -9.82 -5.04 5.61
CA GLU A 175 -9.16 -6.16 4.95
C GLU A 175 -9.10 -7.38 5.87
N LEU A 176 -8.77 -8.56 5.33
CA LEU A 176 -8.50 -9.73 6.18
C LEU A 176 -7.30 -9.48 7.10
N ASN A 177 -6.31 -8.76 6.59
CA ASN A 177 -5.14 -8.27 7.30
C ASN A 177 -5.34 -6.79 7.70
N TYR A 178 -5.81 -6.51 8.91
CA TYR A 178 -6.14 -5.15 9.34
C TYR A 178 -5.42 -4.67 10.62
N ASN A 179 -4.72 -5.55 11.31
CA ASN A 179 -3.97 -5.23 12.53
C ASN A 179 -2.76 -6.16 12.69
N LEU A 180 -1.99 -5.99 13.77
CA LEU A 180 -0.80 -6.78 14.03
C LEU A 180 -1.08 -8.28 14.20
N ASP A 181 -2.16 -8.64 14.90
CA ASP A 181 -2.50 -10.05 15.15
C ASP A 181 -2.91 -10.75 13.85
N THR A 182 -3.72 -10.08 13.03
CA THR A 182 -4.10 -10.61 11.71
C THR A 182 -2.93 -10.64 10.74
N ALA A 183 -1.97 -9.70 10.84
CA ALA A 183 -0.73 -9.76 10.06
C ALA A 183 0.15 -10.96 10.43
N LYS A 184 0.27 -11.25 11.72
CA LYS A 184 0.96 -12.47 12.20
C LYS A 184 0.26 -13.74 11.73
N LYS A 185 -1.08 -13.78 11.85
CA LYS A 185 -1.88 -14.91 11.36
C LYS A 185 -1.74 -15.09 9.86
N LEU A 186 -1.67 -14.00 9.09
CA LEU A 186 -1.44 -14.03 7.65
C LEU A 186 -0.12 -14.72 7.30
N ILE A 187 0.96 -14.42 8.02
CA ILE A 187 2.26 -15.09 7.83
C ILE A 187 2.15 -16.58 8.13
N GLU A 188 1.46 -16.96 9.21
CA GLU A 188 1.28 -18.37 9.59
C GLU A 188 0.48 -19.14 8.55
N VAL A 189 -0.69 -18.63 8.17
CA VAL A 189 -1.58 -19.24 7.17
C VAL A 189 -0.92 -19.27 5.78
N GLY A 190 -0.16 -18.24 5.45
CA GLY A 190 0.67 -18.16 4.25
C GLY A 190 1.94 -18.99 4.33
N GLU A 191 2.06 -19.93 5.30
CA GLU A 191 3.17 -20.89 5.45
C GLU A 191 4.54 -20.22 5.52
N LYS A 192 4.60 -19.01 6.05
CA LYS A 192 5.80 -18.18 6.12
C LYS A 192 6.47 -17.98 4.74
N HIS A 193 5.65 -17.96 3.69
CA HIS A 193 6.12 -17.88 2.32
C HIS A 193 7.09 -16.72 2.10
N PRO A 194 8.24 -16.90 1.40
CA PRO A 194 9.27 -15.86 1.28
C PRO A 194 8.81 -14.63 0.46
N SER A 195 7.84 -14.79 -0.44
CA SER A 195 7.26 -13.69 -1.20
C SER A 195 6.08 -13.01 -0.49
N LEU A 196 5.72 -13.41 0.74
CA LEU A 196 4.68 -12.78 1.53
C LEU A 196 5.29 -11.78 2.51
N GLY A 197 4.86 -10.53 2.44
CA GLY A 197 5.23 -9.48 3.37
C GLY A 197 4.24 -8.32 3.33
N PHE A 198 4.69 -7.15 3.76
CA PHE A 198 3.80 -6.03 4.00
C PHE A 198 4.26 -4.76 3.28
N ASN A 199 3.29 -4.01 2.76
CA ASN A 199 3.39 -2.60 2.50
C ASN A 199 2.96 -1.89 3.79
N TYR A 200 3.93 -1.31 4.50
CA TYR A 200 3.69 -0.68 5.79
C TYR A 200 3.10 0.71 5.61
N ASP A 201 1.90 0.94 6.12
CA ASP A 201 1.28 2.28 6.18
C ASP A 201 0.91 2.63 7.63
N PRO A 202 1.62 3.59 8.26
CA PRO A 202 1.36 3.98 9.65
C PRO A 202 0.00 4.63 9.87
N SER A 203 -0.62 5.20 8.83
CA SER A 203 -1.88 5.92 8.95
C SER A 203 -3.03 4.99 9.33
N HIS A 204 -3.01 3.77 8.81
CA HIS A 204 -4.06 2.78 9.08
C HIS A 204 -4.00 2.22 10.50
N PHE A 205 -2.81 2.15 11.10
CA PHE A 205 -2.66 1.79 12.51
C PHE A 205 -3.17 2.91 13.40
N LEU A 206 -2.75 4.14 13.16
CA LEU A 206 -3.15 5.28 13.97
C LEU A 206 -4.66 5.56 13.87
N TRP A 207 -5.26 5.38 12.68
CA TRP A 207 -6.71 5.43 12.51
C TRP A 207 -7.42 4.50 13.47
N GLN A 208 -6.92 3.26 13.61
CA GLN A 208 -7.46 2.25 14.51
C GLN A 208 -6.96 2.41 15.96
N GLN A 209 -6.27 3.51 16.29
CA GLN A 209 -5.71 3.83 17.61
C GLN A 209 -4.61 2.85 18.07
N MET A 210 -3.90 2.25 17.13
CA MET A 210 -2.72 1.43 17.38
C MET A 210 -1.43 2.25 17.27
N ASP A 211 -0.39 1.89 18.04
CA ASP A 211 0.95 2.46 17.85
C ASP A 211 1.61 1.83 16.61
N PRO A 212 1.87 2.62 15.53
CA PRO A 212 2.43 2.09 14.30
C PRO A 212 3.85 1.55 14.45
N VAL A 213 4.58 1.97 15.48
CA VAL A 213 5.98 1.57 15.69
C VAL A 213 6.11 0.11 16.13
N ILE A 214 5.13 -0.41 16.85
CA ILE A 214 5.12 -1.80 17.32
C ILE A 214 5.15 -2.77 16.13
N PHE A 215 4.39 -2.49 15.07
CA PHE A 215 4.37 -3.32 13.87
C PHE A 215 5.76 -3.43 13.22
N ILE A 216 6.52 -2.33 13.19
CA ILE A 216 7.87 -2.32 12.62
C ILE A 216 8.78 -3.28 13.40
N TYR A 217 8.84 -3.14 14.73
CA TYR A 217 9.72 -3.99 15.54
C TYR A 217 9.36 -5.47 15.49
N GLU A 218 8.09 -5.79 15.37
CA GLU A 218 7.63 -7.18 15.39
C GLU A 218 7.67 -7.88 14.02
N LEU A 219 7.59 -7.12 12.91
CA LEU A 219 7.47 -7.67 11.56
C LEU A 219 8.44 -7.04 10.54
N HIS A 220 9.55 -6.45 11.01
CA HIS A 220 10.52 -5.74 10.17
C HIS A 220 11.07 -6.58 9.00
N ASP A 221 11.31 -7.87 9.21
CA ASP A 221 11.82 -8.80 8.19
C ASP A 221 10.83 -9.05 7.04
N ARG A 222 9.58 -8.61 7.21
CA ARG A 222 8.48 -8.74 6.27
C ARG A 222 8.00 -7.42 5.68
N ILE A 223 8.59 -6.28 6.05
CA ILE A 223 8.27 -5.00 5.42
C ILE A 223 9.06 -4.90 4.11
N PHE A 224 8.37 -5.10 2.98
CA PHE A 224 8.97 -5.06 1.65
C PHE A 224 8.85 -3.71 0.98
N HIS A 225 7.83 -2.94 1.34
CA HIS A 225 7.59 -1.58 0.88
C HIS A 225 6.93 -0.76 1.99
N SER A 226 6.89 0.55 1.86
CA SER A 226 6.16 1.37 2.81
C SER A 226 5.46 2.55 2.15
N HIS A 227 4.18 2.74 2.46
CA HIS A 227 3.46 3.96 2.23
C HIS A 227 3.72 4.94 3.37
N PHE A 228 4.08 6.15 3.02
CA PHE A 228 4.16 7.26 3.96
C PHE A 228 2.95 8.14 3.75
N LYS A 229 1.95 7.92 4.58
CA LYS A 229 0.67 8.64 4.61
C LYS A 229 0.40 9.09 6.04
N ASP A 230 0.05 10.35 6.23
CA ASP A 230 -0.27 10.89 7.54
C ASP A 230 -1.78 10.87 7.80
N VAL A 231 -2.16 10.89 9.05
CA VAL A 231 -3.55 10.83 9.48
C VAL A 231 -3.75 11.65 10.75
N GLU A 232 -4.92 12.25 10.88
CA GLU A 232 -5.36 12.97 12.07
C GLU A 232 -6.63 12.34 12.62
N THR A 233 -6.63 12.01 13.89
CA THR A 233 -7.85 11.73 14.65
C THR A 233 -8.28 13.01 15.38
N VAL A 234 -9.53 13.42 15.19
CA VAL A 234 -10.07 14.66 15.76
C VAL A 234 -10.81 14.32 17.06
N PRO A 235 -10.22 14.58 18.25
CA PRO A 235 -10.69 13.98 19.53
C PRO A 235 -12.16 14.24 19.83
N HIS A 236 -12.65 15.46 19.62
CA HIS A 236 -14.05 15.80 19.89
C HIS A 236 -15.03 15.14 18.91
N GLN A 237 -14.60 14.84 17.67
CA GLN A 237 -15.39 14.10 16.70
C GLN A 237 -15.35 12.60 17.01
N VAL A 238 -14.19 12.08 17.39
CA VAL A 238 -14.05 10.67 17.85
C VAL A 238 -14.92 10.42 19.06
N ALA A 239 -14.89 11.31 20.05
CA ALA A 239 -15.76 11.21 21.23
C ALA A 239 -17.26 11.24 20.90
N ARG A 240 -17.64 11.88 19.81
CA ARG A 240 -19.03 12.01 19.36
C ARG A 240 -19.51 10.84 18.51
N THR A 241 -18.67 10.31 17.60
CA THR A 241 -19.10 9.40 16.54
C THR A 241 -18.23 8.15 16.40
N GLY A 242 -17.21 7.97 17.22
CA GLY A 242 -16.22 6.91 17.07
C GLY A 242 -15.28 7.17 15.88
N VAL A 243 -14.43 6.20 15.59
CA VAL A 243 -13.43 6.30 14.47
C VAL A 243 -14.00 5.86 13.12
N LEU A 244 -15.08 5.09 13.11
CA LEU A 244 -15.75 4.64 11.90
C LEU A 244 -16.77 5.71 11.45
N ALA A 245 -16.57 6.28 10.28
CA ALA A 245 -17.44 7.32 9.77
C ALA A 245 -17.77 7.09 8.31
N THR A 246 -19.04 7.28 7.99
CA THR A 246 -19.54 7.25 6.61
C THR A 246 -19.62 8.65 5.99
N GLY A 247 -19.85 8.71 4.70
CA GLY A 247 -20.01 9.95 3.93
C GLY A 247 -18.68 10.48 3.36
N PRO A 248 -18.74 11.64 2.67
CA PRO A 248 -17.62 12.15 1.89
C PRO A 248 -16.33 12.35 2.72
N TRP A 249 -15.18 12.05 2.13
CA TRP A 249 -13.87 12.20 2.78
C TRP A 249 -13.54 13.66 3.14
N ASN A 250 -14.04 14.63 2.38
CA ASN A 250 -13.84 16.06 2.63
C ASN A 250 -14.82 16.64 3.67
N ARG A 251 -15.67 15.82 4.32
CA ARG A 251 -16.59 16.30 5.35
C ARG A 251 -15.82 16.83 6.57
N VAL A 252 -16.03 18.09 6.94
CA VAL A 252 -15.35 18.77 8.08
C VAL A 252 -15.52 18.01 9.41
N ALA A 253 -16.68 17.38 9.63
CA ALA A 253 -16.98 16.64 10.86
C ALA A 253 -16.48 15.19 10.87
N ARG A 254 -15.57 14.79 9.98
CA ARG A 254 -14.98 13.45 10.04
C ARG A 254 -14.10 13.29 11.27
N PRO A 255 -14.24 12.18 12.01
CA PRO A 255 -13.43 11.90 13.19
C PRO A 255 -11.99 11.52 12.85
N VAL A 256 -11.77 10.99 11.65
CA VAL A 256 -10.46 10.61 11.12
C VAL A 256 -10.31 11.20 9.72
N ARG A 257 -9.15 11.78 9.44
CA ARG A 257 -8.84 12.39 8.15
C ARG A 257 -7.39 12.08 7.77
N PHE A 258 -7.15 11.69 6.54
CA PHE A 258 -5.80 11.65 6.02
C PHE A 258 -5.25 13.07 5.89
N ARG A 259 -3.95 13.22 6.09
CA ARG A 259 -3.28 14.50 6.09
C ARG A 259 -1.99 14.46 5.28
N THR A 260 -1.60 15.61 4.81
CA THR A 260 -0.24 15.80 4.29
C THR A 260 0.79 15.42 5.35
N ILE A 261 1.86 14.75 4.97
CA ILE A 261 2.92 14.31 5.88
C ILE A 261 3.46 15.49 6.70
N GLY A 262 3.49 15.29 8.02
CA GLY A 262 3.86 16.31 9.00
C GLY A 262 2.72 17.22 9.45
N TRP A 263 1.52 17.07 8.87
CA TRP A 263 0.32 17.81 9.26
C TRP A 263 -0.68 16.93 10.03
N GLY A 264 -0.41 15.65 10.14
CA GLY A 264 -1.19 14.71 10.94
C GLY A 264 -0.55 14.40 12.29
N GLN A 265 -0.77 13.18 12.75
CA GLN A 265 -0.37 12.72 14.08
C GLN A 265 0.57 11.50 14.04
N VAL A 266 0.95 11.03 12.84
CA VAL A 266 1.93 9.94 12.74
C VAL A 266 3.25 10.38 13.37
N PRO A 267 3.80 9.62 14.34
CA PRO A 267 5.04 9.98 15.02
C PRO A 267 6.26 9.70 14.14
N TRP A 268 6.41 10.45 13.03
CA TRP A 268 7.37 10.20 11.95
C TRP A 268 8.79 9.96 12.43
N ARG A 269 9.27 10.72 13.42
CA ARG A 269 10.63 10.51 13.94
C ARG A 269 10.78 9.13 14.58
N ARG A 270 9.78 8.65 15.33
CA ARG A 270 9.78 7.31 15.92
C ARG A 270 9.67 6.23 14.85
N VAL A 271 8.77 6.41 13.87
CA VAL A 271 8.59 5.50 12.74
C VAL A 271 9.88 5.36 11.93
N ILE A 272 10.49 6.48 11.54
CA ILE A 272 11.74 6.49 10.76
C ILE A 272 12.89 5.88 11.57
N THR A 273 13.00 6.19 12.86
CA THR A 273 14.00 5.56 13.75
C THR A 273 13.84 4.06 13.78
N ALA A 274 12.63 3.55 14.01
CA ALA A 274 12.37 2.11 14.05
C ALA A 274 12.69 1.41 12.70
N LEU A 275 12.33 2.03 11.57
CA LEU A 275 12.68 1.51 10.25
C LEU A 275 14.21 1.45 10.04
N ILE A 276 14.95 2.47 10.48
CA ILE A 276 16.42 2.49 10.41
C ILE A 276 17.02 1.41 11.33
N GLU A 277 16.59 1.34 12.58
CA GLU A 277 17.08 0.38 13.56
C GLU A 277 16.85 -1.08 13.14
N THR A 278 15.75 -1.34 12.46
CA THR A 278 15.39 -2.68 11.96
C THR A 278 15.95 -2.99 10.57
N GLY A 279 16.70 -2.05 9.96
CA GLY A 279 17.41 -2.25 8.70
C GLY A 279 16.59 -2.00 7.44
N TYR A 280 15.38 -1.44 7.52
CA TYR A 280 14.64 -1.05 6.34
C TYR A 280 15.33 0.13 5.65
N ASN A 281 15.79 -0.08 4.42
CA ASN A 281 16.49 0.94 3.64
C ASN A 281 16.04 0.96 2.18
N TYR A 282 14.74 0.92 1.94
CA TYR A 282 14.20 0.94 0.59
C TYR A 282 13.56 2.29 0.27
N VAL A 283 12.26 2.35 0.07
CA VAL A 283 11.55 3.56 -0.34
C VAL A 283 10.49 3.95 0.69
N ALA A 284 10.43 5.23 1.02
CA ALA A 284 9.34 5.89 1.71
C ALA A 284 8.41 6.48 0.64
N SER A 285 7.40 5.74 0.23
CA SER A 285 6.48 6.12 -0.85
C SER A 285 5.37 7.01 -0.32
N VAL A 286 5.41 8.28 -0.66
CA VAL A 286 4.38 9.25 -0.25
C VAL A 286 3.06 8.92 -0.91
N GLU A 287 2.03 8.73 -0.10
CA GLU A 287 0.65 8.66 -0.52
C GLU A 287 -0.12 9.86 0.02
N HIS A 288 -0.68 10.67 -0.88
CA HIS A 288 -1.35 11.91 -0.50
C HIS A 288 -2.85 11.83 -0.74
N GLU A 289 -3.60 11.86 0.36
CA GLU A 289 -5.06 11.82 0.38
C GLU A 289 -5.69 12.90 1.28
N ASP A 290 -4.97 14.01 1.50
CA ASP A 290 -5.44 15.12 2.35
C ASP A 290 -6.59 15.88 1.66
N PRO A 291 -7.83 15.84 2.18
CA PRO A 291 -8.96 16.53 1.58
C PRO A 291 -8.92 18.06 1.77
N THR A 292 -8.00 18.57 2.55
CA THR A 292 -7.89 20.00 2.89
C THR A 292 -6.72 20.69 2.22
N MET A 293 -5.89 19.95 1.48
CA MET A 293 -4.71 20.48 0.82
C MET A 293 -4.65 20.02 -0.64
N SER A 294 -4.24 20.91 -1.55
CA SER A 294 -4.04 20.53 -2.94
C SER A 294 -2.92 19.49 -3.05
N ARG A 295 -3.04 18.55 -3.99
CA ARG A 295 -2.03 17.52 -4.23
C ARG A 295 -0.63 18.09 -4.48
N ASP A 296 -0.52 19.18 -5.28
CA ASP A 296 0.79 19.79 -5.59
C ASP A 296 1.45 20.43 -4.37
N SER A 297 0.66 21.06 -3.49
CA SER A 297 1.15 21.59 -2.23
C SER A 297 1.53 20.47 -1.26
N GLY A 298 0.67 19.45 -1.15
CA GLY A 298 0.88 18.34 -0.24
C GLY A 298 2.14 17.54 -0.56
N VAL A 299 2.38 17.21 -1.83
CA VAL A 299 3.56 16.44 -2.21
C VAL A 299 4.86 17.24 -2.08
N LYS A 300 4.84 18.57 -2.28
CA LYS A 300 6.00 19.44 -2.01
C LYS A 300 6.32 19.48 -0.52
N LEU A 301 5.34 19.75 0.32
CA LEU A 301 5.50 19.77 1.78
C LEU A 301 5.95 18.42 2.34
N ALA A 302 5.49 17.31 1.77
CA ALA A 302 5.92 15.97 2.15
C ALA A 302 7.43 15.79 1.95
N VAL A 303 7.98 16.19 0.80
CA VAL A 303 9.43 16.13 0.54
C VAL A 303 10.20 17.04 1.49
N GLU A 304 9.74 18.29 1.66
CA GLU A 304 10.37 19.26 2.57
C GLU A 304 10.44 18.72 4.01
N TYR A 305 9.39 18.06 4.47
CA TYR A 305 9.33 17.46 5.79
C TYR A 305 10.20 16.21 5.92
N LEU A 306 10.15 15.29 4.93
CA LEU A 306 10.82 14.00 5.00
C LEU A 306 12.33 14.09 4.72
N LYS A 307 12.74 14.95 3.80
CA LYS A 307 14.14 15.04 3.36
C LYS A 307 15.16 15.15 4.50
N PRO A 308 14.98 16.03 5.49
CA PRO A 308 15.90 16.15 6.62
C PRO A 308 15.83 14.95 7.58
N LEU A 309 14.73 14.19 7.59
CA LEU A 309 14.55 13.03 8.46
C LEU A 309 15.12 11.74 7.86
N LEU A 310 15.08 11.59 6.54
CA LEU A 310 15.49 10.38 5.83
C LEU A 310 16.96 10.40 5.40
N LYS A 311 17.57 11.58 5.29
CA LYS A 311 19.00 11.74 4.92
C LYS A 311 19.87 11.90 6.17
N ILE A 312 19.68 11.02 7.14
CA ILE A 312 20.55 10.92 8.31
C ILE A 312 21.67 9.97 7.96
N GLU A 313 22.90 10.45 8.08
CA GLU A 313 24.09 9.59 7.94
C GLU A 313 24.22 8.70 9.18
N PRO A 314 24.47 7.40 9.01
CA PRO A 314 24.74 6.54 10.15
C PRO A 314 26.02 7.00 10.85
N PRO A 315 26.17 6.78 12.16
CA PRO A 315 27.36 7.20 12.89
C PRO A 315 28.61 6.53 12.32
N GLU A 316 29.61 7.32 11.98
CA GLU A 316 30.91 6.83 11.44
C GLU A 316 31.72 6.03 12.46
N VAL A 317 31.47 6.24 13.73
CA VAL A 317 32.20 5.62 14.83
C VAL A 317 31.22 4.93 15.77
N LYS A 318 31.62 3.74 16.26
CA LYS A 318 30.84 3.06 17.30
C LYS A 318 30.69 4.01 18.51
N PRO A 319 29.49 4.03 19.13
CA PRO A 319 29.27 4.78 20.34
C PRO A 319 30.32 4.45 21.39
N TRP A 320 30.68 5.41 22.20
CA TRP A 320 31.71 5.28 23.24
C TRP A 320 31.31 4.40 24.44
N TRP A 321 30.02 3.95 24.50
CA TRP A 321 29.52 2.99 25.49
C TRP A 321 29.45 1.57 24.94
#